data_c5455ba008661b5d52132ab9fb15c530
#
_entry.id   c5455ba008661b5d52132ab9fb15c530
#
_cell.length_a   1.000
_cell.length_b   1.000
_cell.length_c   1.000
_cell.angle_alpha   90.00
_cell.angle_beta   90.00
_cell.angle_gamma   90.00
#
_symmetry.space_group_name_H-M   'P 1'
#
loop_
_entity.id
_entity.type
_entity.pdbx_description
1 polymer ?
#
loop_
_entity_poly.entity_id
_entity_poly.type
_entity_poly.pdbx_seq_one_letter_code
_entity_poly.pdbx_strand_id
1 'polypeptide(L)'
;MPNTQPHRLMATEIVRMVAGGELTAEAVVASCLERISEREPVVRAWAYLAGQAALERARGFDRAGKKMLLGGVPFGLKDIFDAAGMPATYGSPIYTGWWPASDASAAALPKAAGGILLGKTISTEFANRQPGPTSNPHNPVFTPGGSSSG
;
A
#
# COMPACT_ATOMS: atom_id res chain seq x y z
N MET A 1 1.28 -27.89 4.51
CA MET A 1 1.85 -26.52 4.57
C MET A 1 1.20 -25.85 5.75
N PRO A 2 1.92 -25.19 6.71
CA PRO A 2 1.26 -24.38 7.70
C PRO A 2 0.42 -23.31 6.97
N ASN A 3 -0.77 -23.05 7.49
CA ASN A 3 -1.74 -22.10 6.93
C ASN A 3 -1.20 -20.65 7.13
N THR A 4 -0.12 -20.32 6.42
CA THR A 4 0.55 -19.02 6.52
C THR A 4 -0.24 -18.04 5.66
N GLN A 5 -0.94 -17.14 6.29
CA GLN A 5 -1.69 -16.08 5.61
C GLN A 5 -0.69 -15.17 4.83
N PRO A 6 -0.84 -14.99 3.50
CA PRO A 6 0.14 -14.27 2.69
C PRO A 6 0.46 -12.84 3.17
N HIS A 7 -0.52 -12.14 3.74
CA HIS A 7 -0.31 -10.79 4.30
C HIS A 7 0.60 -10.73 5.55
N ARG A 8 1.01 -11.89 6.10
CA ARG A 8 1.93 -11.97 7.26
C ARG A 8 3.37 -12.27 6.86
N LEU A 9 3.59 -12.58 5.59
CA LEU A 9 4.93 -12.86 5.07
C LEU A 9 5.79 -11.61 5.03
N MET A 10 7.08 -11.77 5.27
CA MET A 10 8.06 -10.72 5.06
C MET A 10 8.25 -10.46 3.55
N ALA A 11 8.64 -9.25 3.18
CA ALA A 11 8.86 -8.90 1.77
C ALA A 11 9.86 -9.84 1.07
N THR A 12 10.90 -10.26 1.77
CA THR A 12 11.91 -11.22 1.26
C THR A 12 11.31 -12.60 1.01
N GLU A 13 10.38 -13.04 1.86
CA GLU A 13 9.66 -14.31 1.68
C GLU A 13 8.72 -14.24 0.48
N ILE A 14 7.98 -13.14 0.34
CA ILE A 14 7.09 -12.90 -0.82
C ILE A 14 7.92 -12.99 -2.11
N VAL A 15 9.01 -12.23 -2.22
CA VAL A 15 9.87 -12.23 -3.41
C VAL A 15 10.37 -13.64 -3.73
N ARG A 16 10.87 -14.38 -2.74
CA ARG A 16 11.35 -15.74 -2.92
C ARG A 16 10.25 -16.68 -3.41
N MET A 17 9.08 -16.65 -2.74
CA MET A 17 7.98 -17.57 -3.03
C MET A 17 7.33 -17.28 -4.39
N VAL A 18 7.16 -15.99 -4.73
CA VAL A 18 6.62 -15.59 -6.04
C VAL A 18 7.61 -15.95 -7.16
N ALA A 19 8.91 -15.68 -6.96
CA ALA A 19 9.94 -16.04 -7.94
C ALA A 19 10.09 -17.58 -8.11
N GLY A 20 9.76 -18.34 -7.08
CA GLY A 20 9.76 -19.82 -7.08
C GLY A 20 8.46 -20.46 -7.59
N GLY A 21 7.40 -19.66 -7.84
CA GLY A 21 6.08 -20.17 -8.24
C GLY A 21 5.30 -20.86 -7.11
N GLU A 22 5.75 -20.71 -5.86
CA GLU A 22 5.07 -21.25 -4.67
C GLU A 22 3.85 -20.38 -4.28
N LEU A 23 3.83 -19.11 -4.72
CA LEU A 23 2.80 -18.13 -4.45
C LEU A 23 2.64 -17.22 -5.67
N THR A 24 1.47 -16.61 -5.85
CA THR A 24 1.25 -15.55 -6.84
C THR A 24 1.21 -14.18 -6.20
N ALA A 25 1.64 -13.14 -6.92
CA ALA A 25 1.49 -11.77 -6.48
C ALA A 25 0.02 -11.41 -6.26
N GLU A 26 -0.89 -11.94 -7.11
CA GLU A 26 -2.33 -11.79 -6.93
C GLU A 26 -2.80 -12.32 -5.57
N ALA A 27 -2.39 -13.51 -5.16
CA ALA A 27 -2.77 -14.09 -3.87
C ALA A 27 -2.26 -13.26 -2.69
N VAL A 28 -1.05 -12.69 -2.78
CA VAL A 28 -0.50 -11.79 -1.75
C VAL A 28 -1.34 -10.52 -1.65
N VAL A 29 -1.60 -9.86 -2.78
CA VAL A 29 -2.39 -8.62 -2.82
C VAL A 29 -3.81 -8.86 -2.33
N ALA A 30 -4.47 -9.94 -2.76
CA ALA A 30 -5.81 -10.30 -2.31
C ALA A 30 -5.86 -10.48 -0.78
N SER A 31 -4.90 -11.22 -0.21
CA SER A 31 -4.80 -11.42 1.23
C SER A 31 -4.58 -10.11 2.00
N CYS A 32 -3.78 -9.18 1.45
CA CYS A 32 -3.60 -7.85 2.05
C CYS A 32 -4.89 -7.02 1.99
N LEU A 33 -5.60 -7.03 0.86
CA LEU A 33 -6.86 -6.28 0.71
C LEU A 33 -7.96 -6.82 1.62
N GLU A 34 -8.05 -8.15 1.79
CA GLU A 34 -8.95 -8.77 2.75
C GLU A 34 -8.65 -8.27 4.17
N ARG A 35 -7.38 -8.31 4.58
CA ARG A 35 -6.95 -7.81 5.89
C ARG A 35 -7.23 -6.32 6.07
N ILE A 36 -7.04 -5.51 5.05
CA ILE A 36 -7.40 -4.08 5.06
C ILE A 36 -8.90 -3.95 5.28
N SER A 37 -9.72 -4.65 4.51
CA SER A 37 -11.19 -4.60 4.64
C SER A 37 -11.69 -4.92 6.06
N GLU A 38 -11.06 -5.86 6.74
CA GLU A 38 -11.39 -6.21 8.13
C GLU A 38 -11.02 -5.12 9.14
N ARG A 39 -9.91 -4.41 8.91
CA ARG A 39 -9.32 -3.50 9.90
C ARG A 39 -9.63 -2.03 9.66
N GLU A 40 -9.83 -1.64 8.42
CA GLU A 40 -9.99 -0.24 8.01
C GLU A 40 -11.16 0.49 8.67
N PRO A 41 -12.32 -0.16 8.96
CA PRO A 41 -13.39 0.49 9.70
C PRO A 41 -12.97 1.05 11.08
N VAL A 42 -11.95 0.45 11.70
CA VAL A 42 -11.42 0.88 13.00
C VAL A 42 -10.14 1.68 12.85
N VAL A 43 -9.20 1.20 12.02
CA VAL A 43 -7.85 1.79 11.93
C VAL A 43 -7.82 3.06 11.09
N ARG A 44 -8.53 3.10 9.97
CA ARG A 44 -8.61 4.25 9.05
C ARG A 44 -7.23 4.73 8.61
N ALA A 45 -6.44 3.80 8.07
CA ALA A 45 -5.05 4.02 7.67
C ALA A 45 -4.89 4.53 6.23
N TRP A 46 -5.91 4.34 5.38
CA TRP A 46 -5.83 4.63 3.96
C TRP A 46 -6.53 5.94 3.59
N ALA A 47 -5.79 6.87 2.99
CA ALA A 47 -6.35 8.06 2.35
C ALA A 47 -7.03 7.71 1.03
N TYR A 48 -6.48 6.72 0.32
CA TYR A 48 -7.03 6.16 -0.91
C TYR A 48 -6.55 4.72 -1.09
N LEU A 49 -7.45 3.79 -1.38
CA LEU A 49 -7.14 2.39 -1.65
C LEU A 49 -7.48 2.05 -3.10
N ALA A 50 -6.49 1.63 -3.89
CA ALA A 50 -6.63 1.27 -5.29
C ALA A 50 -6.75 -0.25 -5.49
N GLY A 51 -7.57 -0.92 -4.68
CA GLY A 51 -7.60 -2.38 -4.58
C GLY A 51 -7.76 -3.12 -5.91
N GLN A 52 -8.71 -2.69 -6.75
CA GLN A 52 -8.93 -3.32 -8.07
C GLN A 52 -7.72 -3.14 -8.99
N ALA A 53 -7.17 -1.92 -9.07
CA ALA A 53 -5.99 -1.65 -9.90
C ALA A 53 -4.74 -2.41 -9.39
N ALA A 54 -4.62 -2.58 -8.07
CA ALA A 54 -3.54 -3.37 -7.47
C ALA A 54 -3.66 -4.86 -7.85
N LEU A 55 -4.86 -5.44 -7.81
CA LEU A 55 -5.09 -6.82 -8.27
C LEU A 55 -4.78 -7.00 -9.76
N GLU A 56 -5.18 -6.06 -10.59
CA GLU A 56 -4.88 -6.10 -12.04
C GLU A 56 -3.37 -6.04 -12.31
N ARG A 57 -2.65 -5.19 -11.57
CA ARG A 57 -1.17 -5.12 -11.64
C ARG A 57 -0.52 -6.42 -11.18
N ALA A 58 -1.01 -7.01 -10.09
CA ALA A 58 -0.49 -8.29 -9.57
C ALA A 58 -0.68 -9.41 -10.58
N ARG A 59 -1.88 -9.54 -11.19
CA ARG A 59 -2.15 -10.48 -12.28
C ARG A 59 -1.24 -10.25 -13.48
N GLY A 60 -1.00 -8.99 -13.83
CA GLY A 60 -0.09 -8.62 -14.92
C GLY A 60 1.35 -9.02 -14.62
N PHE A 61 1.79 -8.85 -13.37
CA PHE A 61 3.11 -9.27 -12.91
C PHE A 61 3.27 -10.79 -12.99
N ASP A 62 2.28 -11.55 -12.49
CA ASP A 62 2.29 -13.02 -12.51
C ASP A 62 2.36 -13.55 -13.95
N ARG A 63 1.55 -12.98 -14.87
CA ARG A 63 1.59 -13.36 -16.30
C ARG A 63 2.93 -13.05 -16.97
N ALA A 64 3.60 -11.98 -16.55
CA ALA A 64 4.89 -11.61 -17.12
C ALA A 64 6.05 -12.54 -16.69
N GLY A 65 5.89 -13.28 -15.58
CA GLY A 65 6.86 -14.25 -15.09
C GLY A 65 8.24 -13.66 -14.74
N LYS A 66 8.30 -12.35 -14.46
CA LYS A 66 9.57 -11.65 -14.24
C LYS A 66 10.06 -11.82 -12.80
N LYS A 67 11.36 -12.07 -12.66
CA LYS A 67 12.04 -12.00 -11.36
C LYS A 67 12.57 -10.59 -11.15
N MET A 68 12.09 -9.91 -10.10
CA MET A 68 12.42 -8.52 -9.81
C MET A 68 12.71 -8.32 -8.33
N LEU A 69 13.43 -7.27 -7.98
CA LEU A 69 13.91 -7.01 -6.61
C LEU A 69 12.78 -6.95 -5.58
N LEU A 70 11.63 -6.35 -5.93
CA LEU A 70 10.42 -6.28 -5.12
C LEU A 70 9.27 -7.04 -5.77
N GLY A 71 9.57 -8.11 -6.52
CA GLY A 71 8.61 -8.84 -7.33
C GLY A 71 7.40 -9.33 -6.55
N GLY A 72 6.23 -8.73 -6.80
CA GLY A 72 4.97 -9.08 -6.16
C GLY A 72 4.76 -8.54 -4.74
N VAL A 73 5.71 -7.76 -4.20
CA VAL A 73 5.59 -7.17 -2.85
C VAL A 73 4.57 -6.02 -2.86
N PRO A 74 3.48 -6.10 -2.07
CA PRO A 74 2.55 -5.00 -1.92
C PRO A 74 3.13 -3.90 -1.03
N PHE A 75 2.83 -2.63 -1.35
CA PHE A 75 3.23 -1.51 -0.51
C PHE A 75 2.19 -0.39 -0.50
N GLY A 76 2.14 0.37 0.60
CA GLY A 76 1.43 1.63 0.73
C GLY A 76 2.38 2.80 0.52
N LEU A 77 1.88 3.89 -0.04
CA LEU A 77 2.63 5.13 -0.24
C LEU A 77 2.04 6.23 0.63
N LYS A 78 2.87 6.84 1.47
CA LYS A 78 2.41 7.98 2.30
C LYS A 78 1.82 9.09 1.42
N ASP A 79 0.70 9.66 1.85
CA ASP A 79 -0.04 10.67 1.08
C ASP A 79 0.63 12.07 1.03
N ILE A 80 1.92 12.13 1.25
CA ILE A 80 2.79 13.28 0.98
C ILE A 80 3.52 13.13 -0.37
N PHE A 81 3.47 11.94 -0.98
CA PHE A 81 4.12 11.67 -2.26
C PHE A 81 3.09 11.52 -3.36
N ASP A 82 3.37 12.08 -4.52
CA ASP A 82 2.55 11.95 -5.72
C ASP A 82 2.61 10.53 -6.29
N ALA A 83 1.47 10.04 -6.74
CA ALA A 83 1.37 8.82 -7.52
C ALA A 83 0.37 9.04 -8.67
N ALA A 84 0.82 8.86 -9.89
CA ALA A 84 -0.03 8.99 -11.06
C ALA A 84 -1.21 8.00 -10.99
N GLY A 85 -2.42 8.50 -11.29
CA GLY A 85 -3.64 7.70 -11.23
C GLY A 85 -4.21 7.51 -9.82
N MET A 86 -3.72 8.26 -8.81
CA MET A 86 -4.26 8.28 -7.45
C MET A 86 -4.36 9.71 -6.95
N PRO A 87 -5.38 10.08 -6.15
CA PRO A 87 -5.45 11.41 -5.56
C PRO A 87 -4.33 11.62 -4.54
N ALA A 88 -3.94 12.87 -4.33
CA ALA A 88 -3.00 13.26 -3.29
C ALA A 88 -3.54 14.47 -2.54
N THR A 89 -3.83 14.29 -1.26
CA THR A 89 -4.36 15.36 -0.40
C THR A 89 -3.30 15.99 0.47
N TYR A 90 -2.13 15.35 0.60
CA TYR A 90 -1.07 15.74 1.52
C TYR A 90 -1.57 15.87 2.97
N GLY A 91 -2.64 15.12 3.31
CA GLY A 91 -3.30 15.19 4.60
C GLY A 91 -4.14 16.45 4.82
N SER A 92 -4.38 17.28 3.79
CA SER A 92 -5.08 18.56 3.89
C SER A 92 -6.30 18.62 2.98
N PRO A 93 -7.43 19.20 3.45
CA PRO A 93 -8.61 19.42 2.61
C PRO A 93 -8.38 20.42 1.48
N ILE A 94 -7.33 21.26 1.53
CA ILE A 94 -6.97 22.23 0.48
C ILE A 94 -6.74 21.54 -0.87
N TYR A 95 -6.20 20.33 -0.84
CA TYR A 95 -5.89 19.54 -2.04
C TYR A 95 -6.95 18.49 -2.38
N THR A 96 -8.15 18.57 -1.81
CA THR A 96 -9.25 17.68 -2.19
C THR A 96 -9.50 17.73 -3.69
N GLY A 97 -9.47 16.57 -4.33
CA GLY A 97 -9.65 16.45 -5.79
C GLY A 97 -8.40 16.69 -6.63
N TRP A 98 -7.23 16.87 -6.01
CA TRP A 98 -5.97 16.95 -6.74
C TRP A 98 -5.50 15.54 -7.20
N TRP A 99 -5.17 15.42 -8.47
CA TRP A 99 -4.66 14.19 -9.10
C TRP A 99 -3.33 14.48 -9.77
N PRO A 100 -2.21 13.99 -9.22
CA PRO A 100 -0.89 14.15 -9.80
C PRO A 100 -0.77 13.50 -11.19
N ALA A 101 -0.10 14.18 -12.11
CA ALA A 101 0.14 13.67 -13.46
C ALA A 101 1.31 12.66 -13.52
N SER A 102 2.20 12.64 -12.51
CA SER A 102 3.40 11.81 -12.48
C SER A 102 3.66 11.21 -11.12
N ASP A 103 4.43 10.14 -11.10
CA ASP A 103 4.92 9.52 -9.86
C ASP A 103 6.09 10.31 -9.27
N ALA A 104 6.07 10.54 -7.97
CA ALA A 104 7.28 10.85 -7.22
C ALA A 104 8.25 9.65 -7.23
N SER A 105 9.54 9.89 -7.04
CA SER A 105 10.55 8.82 -7.02
C SER A 105 10.25 7.73 -6.00
N ALA A 106 9.64 8.09 -4.86
CA ALA A 106 9.19 7.14 -3.83
C ALA A 106 8.09 6.17 -4.31
N ALA A 107 7.35 6.53 -5.36
CA ALA A 107 6.38 5.65 -6.02
C ALA A 107 7.01 4.93 -7.22
N ALA A 108 7.74 5.67 -8.07
CA ALA A 108 8.28 5.16 -9.32
C ALA A 108 9.30 4.05 -9.12
N LEU A 109 10.23 4.21 -8.19
CA LEU A 109 11.32 3.23 -7.96
C LEU A 109 10.80 1.88 -7.45
N PRO A 110 9.94 1.79 -6.41
CA PRO A 110 9.38 0.51 -6.00
C PRO A 110 8.54 -0.16 -7.09
N LYS A 111 7.73 0.62 -7.85
CA LYS A 111 6.97 0.08 -8.99
C LYS A 111 7.90 -0.49 -10.06
N ALA A 112 8.99 0.21 -10.41
CA ALA A 112 9.99 -0.25 -11.37
C ALA A 112 10.73 -1.50 -10.89
N ALA A 113 10.87 -1.67 -9.56
CA ALA A 113 11.45 -2.87 -8.95
C ALA A 113 10.47 -4.07 -8.83
N GLY A 114 9.22 -3.93 -9.30
CA GLY A 114 8.21 -5.00 -9.29
C GLY A 114 7.26 -4.97 -8.09
N GLY A 115 7.32 -3.93 -7.27
CA GLY A 115 6.38 -3.71 -6.16
C GLY A 115 4.98 -3.34 -6.64
N ILE A 116 3.96 -3.73 -5.89
CA ILE A 116 2.55 -3.49 -6.19
C ILE A 116 2.00 -2.41 -5.24
N LEU A 117 1.77 -1.21 -5.76
CA LEU A 117 1.21 -0.12 -4.96
C LEU A 117 -0.29 -0.38 -4.69
N LEU A 118 -0.65 -0.51 -3.41
CA LEU A 118 -2.03 -0.72 -2.97
C LEU A 118 -2.83 0.59 -2.89
N GLY A 119 -2.16 1.70 -2.55
CA GLY A 119 -2.83 2.98 -2.35
C GLY A 119 -2.00 3.98 -1.57
N LYS A 120 -2.67 5.05 -1.16
CA LYS A 120 -2.10 6.16 -0.39
C LYS A 120 -2.46 6.01 1.08
N THR A 121 -1.46 6.03 1.97
CA THR A 121 -1.66 5.93 3.42
C THR A 121 -1.72 7.32 4.06
N ILE A 122 -2.48 7.44 5.15
CA ILE A 122 -2.70 8.70 5.85
C ILE A 122 -1.37 9.34 6.29
N SER A 123 -1.30 10.64 6.08
CA SER A 123 -0.26 11.52 6.61
C SER A 123 -0.89 12.52 7.56
N THR A 124 -0.12 13.05 8.52
CA THR A 124 -0.49 14.32 9.13
C THR A 124 -0.48 15.41 8.06
N GLU A 125 -1.25 16.49 8.26
CA GLU A 125 -1.34 17.61 7.31
C GLU A 125 0.06 18.15 6.95
N PHE A 126 0.39 18.12 5.65
CA PHE A 126 1.71 18.50 5.11
C PHE A 126 2.90 17.84 5.83
N ALA A 127 2.71 16.62 6.33
CA ALA A 127 3.68 15.89 7.15
C ALA A 127 4.11 16.67 8.42
N ASN A 128 3.26 17.54 8.94
CA ASN A 128 3.50 18.35 10.12
C ASN A 128 2.73 17.81 11.35
N ARG A 129 2.06 18.64 12.15
CA ARG A 129 1.51 18.27 13.45
C ARG A 129 0.04 17.89 13.46
N GLN A 130 -0.78 18.42 12.54
CA GLN A 130 -2.21 18.15 12.51
C GLN A 130 -2.46 16.66 12.19
N PRO A 131 -3.04 15.88 13.11
CA PRO A 131 -3.24 14.44 12.89
C PRO A 131 -4.35 14.18 11.88
N GLY A 132 -4.22 13.05 11.17
CA GLY A 132 -5.29 12.49 10.36
C GLY A 132 -6.26 11.63 11.18
N PRO A 133 -7.21 10.95 10.52
CA PRO A 133 -8.24 10.15 11.16
C PRO A 133 -7.76 8.78 11.70
N THR A 134 -6.52 8.40 11.44
CA THR A 134 -6.00 7.07 11.77
C THR A 134 -5.95 6.84 13.28
N SER A 135 -6.41 5.68 13.71
CA SER A 135 -6.34 5.22 15.09
C SER A 135 -5.22 4.20 15.28
N ASN A 136 -4.63 4.17 16.48
CA ASN A 136 -3.63 3.16 16.82
C ASN A 136 -4.28 1.76 16.81
N PRO A 137 -3.77 0.78 16.04
CA PRO A 137 -4.37 -0.55 15.92
C PRO A 137 -4.32 -1.38 17.21
N HIS A 138 -3.47 -1.03 18.17
CA HIS A 138 -3.39 -1.68 19.47
C HIS A 138 -4.37 -1.08 20.48
N ASN A 139 -4.63 0.22 20.39
CA ASN A 139 -5.62 0.91 21.23
C ASN A 139 -6.22 2.10 20.46
N PRO A 140 -7.44 1.94 19.88
CA PRO A 140 -8.05 2.95 19.02
C PRO A 140 -8.39 4.30 19.67
N VAL A 141 -8.26 4.41 20.99
CA VAL A 141 -8.41 5.69 21.73
C VAL A 141 -7.24 6.64 21.43
N PHE A 142 -6.10 6.09 21.01
CA PHE A 142 -4.90 6.87 20.73
C PHE A 142 -4.64 7.02 19.22
N THR A 143 -3.95 8.10 18.86
CA THR A 143 -3.36 8.25 17.52
C THR A 143 -2.16 7.31 17.37
N PRO A 144 -1.83 6.88 16.15
CA PRO A 144 -0.63 6.06 15.92
C PRO A 144 0.66 6.90 15.96
N GLY A 145 0.55 8.22 16.13
CA GLY A 145 1.65 9.17 15.96
C GLY A 145 1.72 9.71 14.53
N GLY A 146 2.87 10.25 14.16
CA GLY A 146 3.06 10.89 12.85
C GLY A 146 4.54 11.17 12.56
N SER A 147 4.79 11.75 11.42
CA SER A 147 3.87 12.23 10.37
C SER A 147 3.35 11.15 9.43
N SER A 148 3.92 9.95 9.38
CA SER A 148 3.36 8.78 8.70
C SER A 148 2.40 8.08 9.65
N SER A 149 1.11 8.25 9.45
CA SER A 149 0.06 7.81 10.39
C SER A 149 -0.67 6.57 9.92
N GLY A 150 -0.72 6.35 8.61
CA GLY A 150 -1.38 5.21 8.01
C GLY A 150 -0.54 3.95 7.91
#